data_a3bb4eaa7afb2e27370145396571c1c9
#
_entry.id   a3bb4eaa7afb2e27370145396571c1c9
#
_cell.length_a   1.000
_cell.length_b   1.000
_cell.length_c   1.000
_cell.angle_alpha   90.00
_cell.angle_beta   90.00
_cell.angle_gamma   90.00
#
_symmetry.space_group_name_H-M   'P 1'
#
loop_
_entity.id
_entity.type
_entity.pdbx_description
1 polymer ?
#
loop_
_entity_poly.entity_id
_entity_poly.type
_entity_poly.pdbx_seq_one_letter_code
_entity_poly.pdbx_strand_id
1 'polypeptide(L)'
;MFIVYILYSSSGNKTYVGYTNDIGRRMTEHNVTEAKGFTLRYRPWTLIRTEEYVTKAEAINREKFLKTGRGRELVKLFVASFLSGNGAVSAVAEKD
;
A
#
# COMPACT_ATOMS: atom_id res chain seq x y z
N MET A 1 -16.43 -4.52 2.02
CA MET A 1 -15.05 -4.86 2.37
C MET A 1 -14.16 -3.67 2.12
N PHE A 2 -13.25 -3.39 3.04
CA PHE A 2 -12.32 -2.28 2.91
C PHE A 2 -10.90 -2.83 2.85
N ILE A 3 -10.07 -2.21 2.04
CA ILE A 3 -8.72 -2.71 1.75
C ILE A 3 -7.72 -1.64 2.15
N VAL A 4 -6.79 -2.01 3.04
CA VAL A 4 -5.60 -1.20 3.31
C VAL A 4 -4.55 -1.66 2.31
N TYR A 5 -3.91 -0.72 1.64
CA TYR A 5 -2.96 -1.06 0.60
C TYR A 5 -1.67 -0.28 0.79
N ILE A 6 -0.58 -0.88 0.34
CA ILE A 6 0.74 -0.27 0.39
C ILE A 6 1.29 -0.23 -1.02
N LEU A 7 1.70 0.96 -1.44
CA LEU A 7 2.29 1.19 -2.76
C LEU A 7 3.77 1.52 -2.59
N TYR A 8 4.54 1.11 -3.58
CA TYR A 8 5.97 1.42 -3.64
C TYR A 8 6.30 2.07 -4.98
N SER A 9 7.10 3.13 -4.94
CA SER A 9 7.62 3.80 -6.12
C SER A 9 9.14 3.61 -6.16
N SER A 10 9.62 2.85 -7.13
CA SER A 10 11.05 2.62 -7.27
C SER A 10 11.78 3.88 -7.74
N SER A 11 11.12 4.71 -8.54
CA SER A 11 11.76 5.92 -9.08
C SER A 11 12.08 6.91 -7.96
N GLY A 12 11.24 7.00 -6.94
CA GLY A 12 11.45 7.91 -5.82
C GLY A 12 11.86 7.24 -4.53
N ASN A 13 11.88 5.91 -4.51
CA ASN A 13 12.08 5.14 -3.28
C ASN A 13 11.11 5.61 -2.20
N LYS A 14 9.84 5.69 -2.56
CA LYS A 14 8.78 6.19 -1.69
C LYS A 14 7.72 5.12 -1.48
N THR A 15 7.00 5.24 -0.38
CA THR A 15 5.85 4.38 -0.10
C THR A 15 4.62 5.23 0.13
N TYR A 16 3.46 4.63 -0.11
CA TYR A 16 2.18 5.24 0.16
C TYR A 16 1.26 4.22 0.80
N VAL A 17 0.62 4.59 1.89
CA VAL A 17 -0.33 3.73 2.60
C VAL A 17 -1.69 4.41 2.57
N GLY A 18 -2.71 3.66 2.15
CA GLY A 18 -4.07 4.18 2.11
C GLY A 18 -5.09 3.09 2.33
N TYR A 19 -6.36 3.45 2.28
CA TYR A 19 -7.42 2.47 2.28
C TYR A 19 -8.47 2.84 1.24
N THR A 20 -9.19 1.83 0.77
CA THR A 20 -10.21 2.03 -0.26
C THR A 20 -11.21 0.89 -0.20
N ASN A 21 -12.38 1.11 -0.76
CA ASN A 21 -13.33 0.02 -1.00
C ASN A 21 -13.26 -0.49 -2.43
N ASP A 22 -12.34 0.03 -3.25
CA ASP A 22 -12.21 -0.38 -4.65
C ASP A 22 -10.75 -0.18 -5.07
N ILE A 23 -9.94 -1.24 -4.92
CA ILE A 23 -8.51 -1.14 -5.19
C ILE A 23 -8.21 -0.91 -6.67
N GLY A 24 -9.00 -1.47 -7.56
CA GLY A 24 -8.78 -1.27 -8.99
C GLY A 24 -8.93 0.18 -9.40
N ARG A 25 -10.03 0.80 -8.97
CA ARG A 25 -10.28 2.21 -9.24
C ARG A 25 -9.17 3.07 -8.61
N ARG A 26 -8.80 2.76 -7.37
CA ARG A 26 -7.81 3.58 -6.66
C ARG A 26 -6.43 3.49 -7.30
N MET A 27 -6.04 2.31 -7.79
CA MET A 27 -4.78 2.17 -8.51
C MET A 27 -4.77 2.99 -9.80
N THR A 28 -5.89 3.01 -10.50
CA THR A 28 -6.02 3.84 -11.71
C THR A 28 -5.86 5.31 -11.34
N GLU A 29 -6.49 5.75 -10.25
CA GLU A 29 -6.35 7.14 -9.80
C GLU A 29 -4.89 7.48 -9.52
N HIS A 30 -4.19 6.63 -8.76
CA HIS A 30 -2.80 6.89 -8.41
C HIS A 30 -1.87 6.93 -9.61
N ASN A 31 -2.10 6.06 -10.59
CA ASN A 31 -1.15 5.91 -11.70
C ASN A 31 -1.56 6.66 -12.97
N VAL A 32 -2.82 7.03 -13.12
CA VAL A 32 -3.30 7.57 -14.40
C VAL A 32 -4.06 8.86 -14.25
N THR A 33 -5.10 8.90 -13.42
CA THR A 33 -6.07 10.00 -13.49
C THR A 33 -5.82 11.15 -12.54
N GLU A 34 -5.12 10.94 -11.43
CA GLU A 34 -4.84 12.05 -10.52
C GLU A 34 -3.95 13.07 -11.18
N ALA A 35 -4.34 14.34 -11.06
CA ALA A 35 -3.67 15.43 -11.76
C ALA A 35 -2.66 16.18 -10.89
N LYS A 36 -2.63 15.92 -9.58
CA LYS A 36 -1.69 16.60 -8.68
C LYS A 36 -1.56 15.79 -7.39
N GLY A 37 -0.55 16.15 -6.60
CA GLY A 37 -0.33 15.54 -5.31
C GLY A 37 0.85 14.58 -5.30
N PHE A 38 1.02 13.97 -4.13
CA PHE A 38 2.18 13.10 -3.87
C PHE A 38 2.24 11.93 -4.84
N THR A 39 1.09 11.29 -5.09
CA THR A 39 1.08 10.09 -5.93
C THR A 39 1.38 10.40 -7.39
N LEU A 40 0.99 11.58 -7.88
CA LEU A 40 1.34 11.98 -9.24
C LEU A 40 2.86 12.10 -9.37
N ARG A 41 3.50 12.67 -8.38
CA ARG A 41 4.92 13.00 -8.44
C ARG A 41 5.82 11.78 -8.56
N TYR A 42 5.40 10.66 -7.96
CA TYR A 42 6.26 9.47 -7.86
C TYR A 42 5.72 8.28 -8.65
N ARG A 43 4.97 8.53 -9.69
CA ARG A 43 4.51 7.46 -10.59
C ARG A 43 5.66 6.80 -11.31
N PRO A 44 5.54 5.54 -11.66
CA PRO A 44 4.41 4.65 -11.41
C PRO A 44 4.50 4.02 -10.02
N TRP A 45 3.33 3.66 -9.50
CA TRP A 45 3.22 2.99 -8.20
C TRP A 45 2.96 1.51 -8.41
N THR A 46 3.66 0.69 -7.63
CA THR A 46 3.45 -0.76 -7.62
C THR A 46 2.72 -1.13 -6.35
N LEU A 47 1.66 -1.90 -6.47
CA LEU A 47 0.92 -2.41 -5.33
C LEU A 47 1.71 -3.57 -4.74
N ILE A 48 2.21 -3.42 -3.52
CA ILE A 48 3.05 -4.46 -2.91
C ILE A 48 2.35 -5.23 -1.80
N ARG A 49 1.24 -4.71 -1.27
CA ARG A 49 0.52 -5.41 -0.20
C ARG A 49 -0.91 -4.90 -0.10
N THR A 50 -1.85 -5.82 0.15
CA THR A 50 -3.22 -5.48 0.50
C THR A 50 -3.61 -6.25 1.76
N GLU A 51 -4.47 -5.63 2.57
CA GLU A 51 -5.06 -6.25 3.76
C GLU A 51 -6.55 -5.93 3.75
N GLU A 52 -7.38 -6.94 3.92
CA GLU A 52 -8.84 -6.77 3.85
C GLU A 52 -9.45 -6.67 5.24
N TYR A 53 -10.40 -5.76 5.39
CA TYR A 53 -11.11 -5.55 6.65
C TYR A 53 -12.60 -5.44 6.39
N VAL A 54 -13.39 -5.98 7.30
CA VAL A 54 -14.85 -5.96 7.16
C VAL A 54 -15.38 -4.56 7.32
N THR A 55 -14.85 -3.79 8.27
CA THR A 55 -15.36 -2.45 8.56
C THR A 55 -14.38 -1.37 8.17
N LYS A 56 -14.94 -0.21 7.85
CA LYS A 56 -14.13 0.98 7.55
C LYS A 56 -13.28 1.39 8.73
N ALA A 57 -13.83 1.27 9.95
CA ALA A 57 -13.10 1.66 11.16
C ALA A 57 -11.82 0.84 11.32
N GLU A 58 -11.90 -0.47 11.07
CA GLU A 58 -10.72 -1.33 11.14
C GLU A 58 -9.67 -0.90 10.13
N ALA A 59 -10.09 -0.61 8.90
CA ALA A 59 -9.16 -0.20 7.86
C ALA A 59 -8.50 1.14 8.21
N ILE A 60 -9.27 2.10 8.71
CA ILE A 60 -8.73 3.40 9.11
C ILE A 60 -7.72 3.22 10.23
N ASN A 61 -8.02 2.40 11.23
CA ASN A 61 -7.12 2.19 12.35
C ASN A 61 -5.80 1.55 11.89
N ARG A 62 -5.88 0.61 10.97
CA ARG A 62 -4.67 -0.03 10.43
C ARG A 62 -3.84 0.95 9.62
N GLU A 63 -4.49 1.75 8.76
CA GLU A 63 -3.80 2.76 7.99
C GLU A 63 -3.06 3.73 8.89
N LYS A 64 -3.73 4.21 9.94
CA LYS A 64 -3.11 5.14 10.90
C LYS A 64 -1.91 4.50 11.58
N PHE A 65 -2.04 3.24 12.00
CA PHE A 65 -0.93 2.55 12.63
C PHE A 65 0.28 2.47 11.69
N LEU A 66 0.05 2.13 10.42
CA LEU A 66 1.14 1.98 9.47
C LEU A 66 1.89 3.29 9.20
N LYS A 67 1.28 4.41 9.56
CA LYS A 67 1.91 5.72 9.43
C LYS A 67 2.65 6.18 10.68
N THR A 68 2.56 5.42 11.77
CA THR A 68 3.36 5.69 12.98
C THR A 68 4.78 5.19 12.79
N GLY A 69 5.66 5.52 13.73
CA GLY A 69 7.05 5.06 13.67
C GLY A 69 7.17 3.55 13.61
N ARG A 70 6.41 2.83 14.45
CA ARG A 70 6.43 1.36 14.46
C ARG A 70 5.85 0.80 13.16
N GLY A 71 4.76 1.39 12.68
CA GLY A 71 4.16 0.96 11.44
C GLY A 71 5.06 1.18 10.25
N ARG A 72 5.81 2.27 10.24
CA ARG A 72 6.76 2.54 9.16
C ARG A 72 7.87 1.51 9.10
N GLU A 73 8.31 0.99 10.26
CA GLU A 73 9.28 -0.10 10.28
C GLU A 73 8.70 -1.34 9.61
N LEU A 74 7.44 -1.63 9.88
CA LEU A 74 6.77 -2.76 9.26
C LEU A 74 6.65 -2.56 7.75
N VAL A 75 6.31 -1.35 7.31
CA VAL A 75 6.23 -1.04 5.88
C VAL A 75 7.58 -1.25 5.20
N LYS A 76 8.67 -0.87 5.86
CA LYS A 76 10.01 -1.11 5.32
C LYS A 76 10.27 -2.59 5.13
N LEU A 77 9.82 -3.43 6.06
CA LEU A 77 9.97 -4.88 5.92
C LEU A 77 9.17 -5.40 4.73
N PHE A 78 7.96 -4.90 4.51
CA PHE A 78 7.17 -5.29 3.35
C PHE A 78 7.86 -4.91 2.05
N VAL A 79 8.44 -3.70 1.99
CA VAL A 79 9.16 -3.26 0.81
C VAL A 79 10.39 -4.14 0.58
N ALA A 80 11.16 -4.42 1.63
CA ALA A 80 12.35 -5.25 1.51
C ALA A 80 12.01 -6.65 1.02
N SER A 81 10.94 -7.22 1.53
CA SER A 81 10.47 -8.53 1.09
C SER A 81 10.06 -8.51 -0.38
N PHE A 82 9.35 -7.48 -0.79
CA PHE A 82 8.94 -7.32 -2.18
C PHE A 82 10.16 -7.21 -3.11
N LEU A 83 11.13 -6.37 -2.74
CA LEU A 83 12.31 -6.14 -3.55
C LEU A 83 13.21 -7.36 -3.64
N SER A 84 13.18 -8.23 -2.64
CA SER A 84 13.96 -9.47 -2.66
C SER A 84 13.31 -10.56 -3.51
N GLY A 85 12.13 -10.28 -4.08
CA GLY A 85 11.43 -11.26 -4.89
C GLY A 85 10.50 -12.17 -4.12
N ASN A 86 10.37 -11.97 -2.80
CA ASN A 86 9.50 -12.79 -1.97
C ASN A 86 8.13 -12.18 -1.74
N GLY A 87 8.01 -10.89 -1.99
CA GLY A 87 6.81 -10.17 -1.64
C GLY A 87 5.61 -10.49 -2.48
N ALA A 88 5.88 -11.13 -3.57
CA ALA A 88 4.77 -11.51 -4.39
C ALA A 88 3.87 -12.48 -3.71
N VAL A 89 4.07 -12.91 -2.76
CA VAL A 89 3.28 -13.91 -2.36
C VAL A 89 2.38 -13.87 -1.30
N SER A 90 2.44 -13.49 -1.69
CA SER A 90 1.62 -13.51 -1.05
C SER A 90 1.37 -13.63 -0.04
N ALA A 91 2.03 -13.70 -0.24
CA ALA A 91 1.85 -13.77 0.50
C ALA A 91 1.40 -13.96 1.39
N VAL A 92 1.56 -13.85 1.15
CA VAL A 92 1.18 -13.97 1.87
C VAL A 92 0.65 -14.34 2.58
N ALA A 93 0.76 -14.43 2.29
CA ALA A 93 0.27 -14.71 2.84
C ALA A 93 -0.04 -15.16 3.70
N GLU A 94 0.20 -15.19 3.42
CA GLU A 94 -0.09 -15.56 4.04
C GLU A 94 -0.48 -15.74 4.99
N LYS A 95 -0.38 -15.81 5.01
CA LYS A 95 -0.75 -15.84 5.78
C LYS A 95 -0.80 -15.90 6.69
N ASP A 96 -0.42 -15.65 6.45
CA ASP A 96 -0.44 -15.52 7.24
C ASP A 96 -0.58 -15.56 7.85
#